data_d528b50a645c9d10ff3958564a3a0b8d
#
_entry.id   d528b50a645c9d10ff3958564a3a0b8d
#
_cell.length_a   1.000
_cell.length_b   1.000
_cell.length_c   1.000
_cell.angle_alpha   90.00
_cell.angle_beta   90.00
_cell.angle_gamma   90.00
#
_symmetry.space_group_name_H-M   'P 1'
#
loop_
_entity.id
_entity.type
_entity.pdbx_description
1 polymer ?
#
loop_
_entity_poly.entity_id
_entity_poly.type
_entity_poly.pdbx_seq_one_letter_code
_entity_poly.pdbx_strand_id
1 'polypeptide(L)'
;VRCSLLLNHVHQQDSTHCASFLKIEGTRGAAHLTMGVNIDYPNGPRDTLEVARARGPWEQIELRGSWFIEAFEGPMSNLQRFVAGEDPALVSPVDDAIKTMALVEACYQSSAAGGTPVPSV
;
A
#
# COMPACT_ATOMS: atom_id res chain seq x y z
N VAL A 1 -12.00 0.24 12.86
CA VAL A 1 -10.72 0.20 12.13
C VAL A 1 -9.94 1.46 12.49
N ARG A 2 -8.66 1.31 12.79
CA ARG A 2 -7.75 2.45 12.99
C ARG A 2 -6.67 2.36 11.92
N CYS A 3 -6.33 3.51 11.33
CA CYS A 3 -5.27 3.62 10.34
C CYS A 3 -4.34 4.78 10.74
N SER A 4 -3.05 4.58 10.60
CA SER A 4 -2.05 5.65 10.71
C SER A 4 -1.21 5.64 9.45
N LEU A 5 -1.05 6.79 8.83
CA LEU A 5 -0.20 6.99 7.67
C LEU A 5 0.86 8.03 8.04
N LEU A 6 2.12 7.62 7.99
CA LEU A 6 3.28 8.48 8.23
C LEU A 6 4.10 8.55 6.95
N LEU A 7 4.30 9.75 6.44
CA LEU A 7 5.07 10.01 5.23
C LEU A 7 6.11 11.09 5.52
N ASN A 8 7.34 10.85 5.10
CA ASN A 8 8.40 11.84 5.12
C ASN A 8 9.11 11.84 3.76
N HIS A 9 8.86 12.84 2.94
CA HIS A 9 9.52 13.04 1.65
C HIS A 9 10.71 14.00 1.71
N VAL A 10 11.03 14.53 2.89
CA VAL A 10 12.10 15.51 3.09
C VAL A 10 13.28 14.88 3.83
N HIS A 11 13.49 13.58 3.66
CA HIS A 11 14.62 12.89 4.25
C HIS A 11 15.91 13.35 3.56
N GLN A 12 16.83 13.93 4.33
CA GLN A 12 18.08 14.52 3.82
C GLN A 12 19.32 13.68 4.14
N GLN A 13 19.11 12.53 4.77
CA GLN A 13 20.18 11.58 5.09
C GLN A 13 20.16 10.44 4.09
N ASP A 14 21.12 9.55 4.20
CA ASP A 14 21.15 8.32 3.39
C ASP A 14 19.97 7.38 3.72
N SER A 15 19.87 6.27 3.01
CA SER A 15 18.80 5.30 3.17
C SER A 15 18.93 4.40 4.41
N THR A 16 19.92 4.59 5.26
CA THR A 16 20.26 3.67 6.36
C THR A 16 19.12 3.43 7.35
N HIS A 17 18.30 4.45 7.60
CA HIS A 17 17.14 4.37 8.49
C HIS A 17 15.82 4.60 7.79
N CYS A 18 15.80 4.57 6.45
CA CYS A 18 14.58 4.64 5.69
C CYS A 18 13.77 3.35 5.87
N ALA A 19 12.46 3.48 5.93
CA ALA A 19 11.55 2.36 5.97
C ALA A 19 10.31 2.65 5.11
N SER A 20 9.91 1.65 4.34
CA SER A 20 8.65 1.67 3.60
C SER A 20 7.93 0.36 3.87
N PHE A 21 6.85 0.44 4.63
CA PHE A 21 6.10 -0.77 5.01
C PHE A 21 4.61 -0.51 5.15
N LEU A 22 3.84 -1.58 5.00
CA LEU A 22 2.41 -1.62 5.29
C LEU A 22 2.14 -2.74 6.30
N LYS A 23 1.53 -2.39 7.43
CA LYS A 23 1.06 -3.37 8.42
C LYS A 23 -0.45 -3.34 8.50
N ILE A 24 -1.07 -4.51 8.40
CA ILE A 24 -2.52 -4.69 8.54
C ILE A 24 -2.76 -5.64 9.71
N GLU A 25 -3.62 -5.25 10.64
CA GLU A 25 -4.01 -6.08 11.78
C GLU A 25 -5.53 -6.24 11.82
N GLY A 26 -5.98 -7.47 11.92
CA GLY A 26 -7.38 -7.83 12.01
C GLY A 26 -7.64 -8.84 13.11
N THR A 27 -8.89 -9.17 13.34
CA THR A 27 -9.31 -10.11 14.40
C THR A 27 -8.85 -11.55 14.16
N ARG A 28 -8.52 -11.91 12.92
CA ARG A 28 -8.11 -13.26 12.51
C ARG A 28 -6.64 -13.40 12.16
N GLY A 29 -5.87 -12.31 12.18
CA GLY A 29 -4.45 -12.33 11.84
C GLY A 29 -3.91 -10.96 11.50
N ALA A 30 -2.64 -10.94 11.10
CA ALA A 30 -1.94 -9.74 10.71
C ALA A 30 -1.06 -10.01 9.48
N ALA A 31 -0.77 -8.96 8.72
CA ALA A 31 0.17 -8.97 7.62
C ALA A 31 1.14 -7.80 7.75
N HIS A 32 2.39 -8.03 7.39
CA HIS A 32 3.43 -7.02 7.34
C HIS A 32 4.17 -7.12 6.01
N LEU A 33 4.04 -6.09 5.19
CA LEU A 33 4.73 -5.94 3.92
C LEU A 33 5.82 -4.89 4.08
N THR A 34 7.05 -5.25 3.75
CA THR A 34 8.17 -4.30 3.61
C THR A 34 8.46 -4.10 2.13
N MET A 35 8.42 -2.86 1.67
CA MET A 35 8.72 -2.47 0.29
C MET A 35 10.17 -2.00 0.19
N GLY A 36 11.09 -2.97 0.27
CA GLY A 36 12.52 -2.69 0.36
C GLY A 36 13.09 -2.04 -0.89
N VAL A 37 12.67 -2.49 -2.07
CA VAL A 37 13.13 -1.95 -3.35
C VAL A 37 12.79 -0.46 -3.52
N ASN A 38 11.74 0.02 -2.87
CA ASN A 38 11.32 1.42 -2.93
C ASN A 38 12.27 2.38 -2.22
N ILE A 39 13.14 1.88 -1.35
CA ILE A 39 14.04 2.71 -0.53
C ILE A 39 15.25 3.17 -1.33
N ASP A 40 15.80 2.32 -2.18
CA ASP A 40 16.98 2.60 -2.99
C ASP A 40 16.92 1.83 -4.33
N TYR A 41 15.95 2.21 -5.15
CA TYR A 41 15.75 1.55 -6.46
C TYR A 41 16.92 1.84 -7.42
N PRO A 42 17.46 0.82 -8.14
CA PRO A 42 17.09 -0.61 -8.12
C PRO A 42 17.84 -1.45 -7.09
N ASN A 43 18.66 -0.84 -6.23
CA ASN A 43 19.64 -1.50 -5.35
C ASN A 43 19.07 -1.86 -3.97
N GLY A 44 17.85 -1.44 -3.66
CA GLY A 44 17.17 -1.72 -2.40
C GLY A 44 16.99 -3.21 -2.12
N PRO A 45 16.81 -3.61 -0.86
CA PRO A 45 16.53 -5.00 -0.52
C PRO A 45 15.22 -5.46 -1.15
N ARG A 46 15.06 -6.77 -1.31
CA ARG A 46 13.81 -7.34 -1.84
C ARG A 46 12.64 -7.04 -0.93
N ASP A 47 11.46 -6.89 -1.53
CA ASP A 47 10.22 -6.80 -0.79
C ASP A 47 9.95 -8.10 -0.04
N THR A 48 9.38 -7.99 1.15
CA THR A 48 9.03 -9.14 1.99
C THR A 48 7.60 -9.02 2.48
N LEU A 49 6.89 -10.14 2.50
CA LEU A 49 5.56 -10.24 3.07
C LEU A 49 5.56 -11.32 4.16
N GLU A 50 5.14 -10.94 5.34
CA GLU A 50 4.93 -11.84 6.45
C GLU A 50 3.47 -11.84 6.88
N VAL A 51 2.94 -13.01 7.22
CA VAL A 51 1.55 -13.17 7.65
C VAL A 51 1.49 -14.02 8.91
N ALA A 52 0.76 -13.56 9.92
CA ALA A 52 0.42 -14.34 11.09
C ALA A 52 -1.09 -14.61 11.10
N ARG A 53 -1.50 -15.88 11.35
CA ARG A 53 -2.90 -16.31 11.42
C ARG A 53 -3.24 -16.79 12.81
N ALA A 54 -4.41 -16.40 13.30
CA ALA A 54 -4.98 -16.92 14.56
C ALA A 54 -4.00 -16.91 15.75
N ARG A 55 -3.19 -15.85 15.91
CA ARG A 55 -2.13 -15.73 16.92
C ARG A 55 -0.99 -16.75 16.77
N GLY A 56 -0.86 -17.37 15.60
CA GLY A 56 0.27 -18.22 15.23
C GLY A 56 1.55 -17.44 14.96
N PRO A 57 2.62 -18.14 14.61
CA PRO A 57 3.88 -17.49 14.23
C PRO A 57 3.73 -16.69 12.95
N TRP A 58 4.66 -15.77 12.72
CA TRP A 58 4.80 -15.09 11.45
C TRP A 58 5.43 -16.05 10.43
N GLU A 59 4.80 -16.15 9.27
CA GLU A 59 5.23 -16.97 8.14
C GLU A 59 5.58 -16.03 6.99
N GLN A 60 6.76 -16.21 6.42
CA GLN A 60 7.15 -15.46 5.23
C GLN A 60 6.44 -16.05 4.01
N ILE A 61 5.81 -15.18 3.23
CA ILE A 61 5.13 -15.52 1.98
C ILE A 61 6.07 -15.17 0.82
N GLU A 62 6.28 -16.12 -0.06
CA GLU A 62 7.07 -15.88 -1.28
C GLU A 62 6.34 -14.90 -2.20
N LEU A 63 7.01 -13.82 -2.57
CA LEU A 63 6.51 -12.84 -3.51
C LEU A 63 7.07 -13.10 -4.90
N ARG A 64 6.22 -12.95 -5.92
CA ARG A 64 6.64 -12.94 -7.33
C ARG A 64 6.82 -11.49 -7.76
N GLY A 65 8.04 -11.13 -8.15
CA GLY A 65 8.38 -9.76 -8.49
C GLY A 65 8.53 -8.86 -7.27
N SER A 66 8.46 -7.57 -7.51
CA SER A 66 8.57 -6.52 -6.49
C SER A 66 7.41 -5.52 -6.64
N TRP A 67 7.27 -4.63 -5.66
CA TRP A 67 6.25 -3.60 -5.75
C TRP A 67 6.52 -2.63 -6.92
N PHE A 68 7.75 -2.45 -7.33
CA PHE A 68 8.13 -1.65 -8.48
C PHE A 68 9.19 -2.43 -9.31
N ILE A 69 9.00 -2.73 -10.54
CA ILE A 69 8.02 -2.32 -11.59
C ILE A 69 6.90 -3.36 -11.74
N GLU A 70 7.13 -4.60 -11.30
CA GLU A 70 6.30 -5.76 -11.60
C GLU A 70 4.87 -5.64 -11.05
N ALA A 71 4.66 -4.86 -10.00
CA ALA A 71 3.33 -4.61 -9.45
C ALA A 71 2.35 -3.98 -10.46
N PHE A 72 2.86 -3.30 -11.48
CA PHE A 72 2.02 -2.71 -12.54
C PHE A 72 1.56 -3.73 -13.59
N GLU A 73 2.20 -4.89 -13.69
CA GLU A 73 1.86 -5.91 -14.69
C GLU A 73 0.41 -6.39 -14.53
N GLY A 74 -0.02 -6.66 -13.30
CA GLY A 74 -1.37 -7.16 -13.02
C GLY A 74 -2.47 -6.19 -13.47
N PRO A 75 -2.50 -4.94 -12.99
CA PRO A 75 -3.50 -3.94 -13.39
C PRO A 75 -3.48 -3.62 -14.88
N MET A 76 -2.32 -3.54 -15.50
CA MET A 76 -2.20 -3.24 -16.94
C MET A 76 -2.68 -4.41 -17.78
N SER A 77 -2.35 -5.64 -17.43
CA SER A 77 -2.87 -6.83 -18.11
C SER A 77 -4.39 -6.97 -17.95
N ASN A 78 -4.92 -6.69 -16.75
CA ASN A 78 -6.37 -6.69 -16.54
C ASN A 78 -7.07 -5.63 -17.39
N LEU A 79 -6.51 -4.42 -17.50
CA LEU A 79 -7.06 -3.39 -18.37
C LEU A 79 -7.13 -3.87 -19.84
N GLN A 80 -6.06 -4.48 -20.35
CA GLN A 80 -6.03 -5.00 -21.71
C GLN A 80 -7.08 -6.10 -21.92
N ARG A 81 -7.17 -7.07 -21.02
CA ARG A 81 -8.17 -8.15 -21.09
C ARG A 81 -9.60 -7.63 -20.93
N PHE A 82 -9.82 -6.63 -20.09
CA PHE A 82 -11.14 -5.99 -19.95
C PHE A 82 -11.57 -5.33 -21.26
N VAL A 83 -10.68 -4.58 -21.92
CA VAL A 83 -10.96 -3.97 -23.23
C VAL A 83 -11.21 -5.03 -24.29
N ALA A 84 -10.52 -6.17 -24.24
CA ALA A 84 -10.74 -7.30 -25.13
C ALA A 84 -12.02 -8.11 -24.81
N GLY A 85 -12.72 -7.82 -23.74
CA GLY A 85 -13.91 -8.55 -23.30
C GLY A 85 -13.61 -9.89 -22.61
N GLU A 86 -12.37 -10.13 -22.23
CA GLU A 86 -11.93 -11.37 -21.59
C GLU A 86 -12.13 -11.32 -20.06
N ASP A 87 -11.92 -10.17 -19.44
CA ASP A 87 -12.18 -9.96 -18.02
C ASP A 87 -13.52 -9.22 -17.80
N PRO A 88 -14.35 -9.63 -16.85
CA PRO A 88 -15.66 -9.03 -16.60
C PRO A 88 -15.59 -7.69 -15.85
N ALA A 89 -14.47 -7.36 -15.24
CA ALA A 89 -14.33 -6.17 -14.41
C ALA A 89 -12.88 -5.69 -14.35
N LEU A 90 -12.71 -4.38 -14.08
CA LEU A 90 -11.42 -3.79 -13.75
C LEU A 90 -11.10 -4.01 -12.27
N VAL A 91 -9.86 -4.38 -11.97
CA VAL A 91 -9.38 -4.50 -10.56
C VAL A 91 -9.18 -3.15 -9.90
N SER A 92 -9.01 -2.09 -10.69
CA SER A 92 -8.84 -0.71 -10.19
C SER A 92 -9.66 0.25 -11.06
N PRO A 93 -11.00 0.23 -10.93
CA PRO A 93 -11.87 1.14 -11.69
C PRO A 93 -11.80 2.57 -11.13
N VAL A 94 -12.20 3.53 -11.97
CA VAL A 94 -12.26 4.94 -11.58
C VAL A 94 -13.16 5.19 -10.37
N ASP A 95 -14.24 4.45 -10.22
CA ASP A 95 -15.16 4.54 -9.08
C ASP A 95 -14.50 4.19 -7.74
N ASP A 96 -13.45 3.37 -7.76
CA ASP A 96 -12.63 3.09 -6.58
C ASP A 96 -11.56 4.17 -6.38
N ALA A 97 -10.93 4.63 -7.45
CA ALA A 97 -9.95 5.70 -7.41
C ALA A 97 -10.53 7.01 -6.86
N ILE A 98 -11.79 7.34 -7.15
CA ILE A 98 -12.50 8.51 -6.61
C ILE A 98 -12.53 8.48 -5.08
N LYS A 99 -12.73 7.31 -4.46
CA LYS A 99 -12.75 7.17 -2.99
C LYS A 99 -11.36 7.48 -2.39
N THR A 100 -10.31 7.01 -3.05
CA THR A 100 -8.93 7.32 -2.66
C THR A 100 -8.65 8.82 -2.78
N MET A 101 -9.08 9.45 -3.86
CA MET A 101 -8.92 10.89 -4.06
C MET A 101 -9.72 11.71 -3.04
N ALA A 102 -10.91 11.27 -2.65
CA ALA A 102 -11.68 11.89 -1.58
C ALA A 102 -10.94 11.85 -0.23
N LEU A 103 -10.25 10.74 0.08
CA LEU A 103 -9.41 10.65 1.27
C LEU A 103 -8.21 11.62 1.19
N VAL A 104 -7.55 11.72 0.05
CA VAL A 104 -6.45 12.66 -0.18
C VAL A 104 -6.91 14.10 0.03
N GLU A 105 -8.05 14.47 -0.54
CA GLU A 105 -8.65 15.81 -0.36
C GLU A 105 -8.97 16.09 1.11
N ALA A 106 -9.54 15.12 1.82
CA ALA A 106 -9.80 15.24 3.26
C ALA A 106 -8.51 15.44 4.07
N CYS A 107 -7.40 14.81 3.69
CA CYS A 107 -6.10 15.02 4.30
C CYS A 107 -5.59 16.46 4.08
N TYR A 108 -5.72 16.99 2.87
CA TYR A 108 -5.36 18.39 2.58
C TYR A 108 -6.20 19.38 3.38
N GLN A 109 -7.50 19.19 3.43
CA GLN A 109 -8.41 20.04 4.21
C GLN A 109 -8.07 19.97 5.71
N SER A 110 -7.82 18.78 6.24
CA SER A 110 -7.42 18.58 7.63
C SER A 110 -6.08 19.28 7.93
N SER A 111 -5.12 19.17 7.04
CA SER A 111 -3.82 19.85 7.17
C SER A 111 -3.97 21.36 7.19
N ALA A 112 -4.78 21.93 6.30
CA ALA A 112 -5.04 23.38 6.23
C ALA A 112 -5.78 23.91 7.47
N ALA A 113 -6.63 23.09 8.10
CA ALA A 113 -7.39 23.45 9.30
C ALA A 113 -6.64 23.15 10.62
N GLY A 114 -5.39 22.68 10.56
CA GLY A 114 -4.63 22.28 11.75
C GLY A 114 -5.10 20.95 12.37
N GLY A 115 -5.82 20.16 11.59
CA GLY A 115 -6.41 18.86 11.97
C GLY A 115 -7.94 18.90 12.01
N THR A 116 -8.55 17.79 11.64
CA THR A 116 -10.00 17.63 11.65
C THR A 116 -10.39 16.69 12.80
N PRO A 117 -11.32 17.09 13.69
CA PRO A 117 -11.84 16.20 14.73
C PRO A 117 -12.45 14.94 14.10
N VAL A 118 -12.22 13.79 14.73
CA VAL A 118 -12.92 12.56 14.34
C VAL A 118 -14.40 12.73 14.66
N PRO A 119 -15.33 12.57 13.70
CA PRO A 119 -16.74 12.62 13.99
C PRO A 119 -17.10 11.61 15.06
N SER A 120 -17.88 12.02 16.06
CA SER A 120 -18.48 11.09 17.01
C SER A 120 -19.47 10.20 16.25
N VAL A 121 -19.23 8.91 16.26
CA VAL A 121 -20.12 7.90 15.71
C VAL A 121 -21.07 7.44 16.81
#